data_eb07c9dc567f5172de4359bd2a5fedf9
#
_entry.id   eb07c9dc567f5172de4359bd2a5fedf9
#
_cell.length_a   1.000
_cell.length_b   1.000
_cell.length_c   1.000
_cell.angle_alpha   90.00
_cell.angle_beta   90.00
_cell.angle_gamma   90.00
#
_symmetry.space_group_name_H-M   'P 1'
#
loop_
_entity.id
_entity.type
_entity.pdbx_description
1 polymer ?
#
loop_
_entity_poly.entity_id
_entity_poly.type
_entity_poly.pdbx_seq_one_letter_code
_entity_poly.pdbx_strand_id
1 'polypeptide(L)'
;MMESYFNGIWKDTNYQYLEHSGYSLVDYVNSKNPSSVLDVGCGYNRLKGKINNLIGIDPFNDAADIKTSIEEYKSAPYDIALCLGSINFGDEKTIDNQIEKLHTLWRREAIFRVNPGIPHAGWDAFIEWYQWGPEKIYSIAEQYNYGLECLKIEYTKEKDLRYFFIYTK
;
A
#
# COMPACT_ATOMS: atom_id res chain seq x y z
N MET A 1 2.66 5.93 18.74
CA MET A 1 1.46 5.05 18.60
C MET A 1 1.61 4.11 17.41
N MET A 2 1.85 4.57 16.19
CA MET A 2 2.10 3.68 15.02
C MET A 2 3.27 2.73 15.22
N GLU A 3 4.41 3.21 15.70
CA GLU A 3 5.59 2.39 15.92
C GLU A 3 5.36 1.25 16.90
N SER A 4 4.69 1.50 18.03
CA SER A 4 4.36 0.45 19.00
C SER A 4 3.36 -0.58 18.47
N TYR A 5 2.42 -0.16 17.62
CA TYR A 5 1.50 -1.07 16.94
C TYR A 5 2.25 -2.00 15.98
N PHE A 6 3.05 -1.44 15.06
CA PHE A 6 3.75 -2.24 14.05
C PHE A 6 4.89 -3.09 14.62
N ASN A 7 5.59 -2.61 15.66
CA ASN A 7 6.63 -3.39 16.33
C ASN A 7 6.10 -4.41 17.34
N GLY A 8 4.84 -4.30 17.79
CA GLY A 8 4.18 -5.19 18.72
C GLY A 8 3.05 -6.00 18.07
N ILE A 9 1.83 -5.54 18.22
CA ILE A 9 0.60 -6.27 17.87
C ILE A 9 0.63 -6.78 16.42
N TRP A 10 1.07 -5.98 15.48
CA TRP A 10 1.13 -6.37 14.08
C TRP A 10 2.13 -7.50 13.82
N LYS A 11 3.31 -7.48 14.47
CA LYS A 11 4.31 -8.56 14.36
C LYS A 11 3.86 -9.86 15.02
N ASP A 12 3.08 -9.78 16.07
CA ASP A 12 2.66 -10.96 16.84
C ASP A 12 1.48 -11.70 16.19
N THR A 13 0.83 -11.11 15.19
CA THR A 13 -0.31 -11.71 14.49
C THR A 13 0.15 -12.58 13.31
N ASN A 14 0.55 -13.80 13.57
CA ASN A 14 1.11 -14.74 12.57
C ASN A 14 0.16 -15.06 11.43
N TYR A 15 -1.15 -15.05 11.61
CA TYR A 15 -2.11 -15.40 10.58
C TYR A 15 -2.14 -14.39 9.41
N GLN A 16 -1.74 -13.15 9.62
CA GLN A 16 -1.69 -12.12 8.58
C GLN A 16 -0.75 -12.49 7.42
N TYR A 17 0.13 -13.46 7.63
CA TYR A 17 1.18 -13.80 6.69
C TYR A 17 1.02 -15.15 6.01
N LEU A 18 0.05 -15.96 6.42
CA LEU A 18 -0.23 -17.24 5.76
C LEU A 18 -0.71 -17.04 4.34
N GLU A 19 -1.40 -15.93 4.05
CA GLU A 19 -1.87 -15.58 2.71
C GLU A 19 -1.72 -14.09 2.44
N HIS A 20 -0.57 -13.71 1.93
CA HIS A 20 -0.33 -12.33 1.54
C HIS A 20 -1.18 -11.96 0.32
N SER A 21 -2.03 -10.94 0.47
CA SER A 21 -2.96 -10.52 -0.59
C SER A 21 -2.26 -10.06 -1.87
N GLY A 22 -1.00 -9.63 -1.78
CA GLY A 22 -0.19 -9.25 -2.92
C GLY A 22 0.19 -10.40 -3.85
N TYR A 23 0.10 -11.68 -3.42
CA TYR A 23 0.44 -12.81 -4.27
C TYR A 23 -0.43 -12.90 -5.52
N SER A 24 -1.69 -12.50 -5.44
CA SER A 24 -2.58 -12.45 -6.61
C SER A 24 -2.19 -11.42 -7.67
N LEU A 25 -1.26 -10.53 -7.37
CA LEU A 25 -0.77 -9.49 -8.28
C LEU A 25 0.56 -9.85 -8.96
N VAL A 26 1.22 -10.92 -8.54
CA VAL A 26 2.56 -11.29 -9.03
C VAL A 26 2.58 -11.44 -10.54
N ASP A 27 1.65 -12.25 -11.09
CA ASP A 27 1.58 -12.49 -12.53
C ASP A 27 1.22 -11.22 -13.31
N TYR A 28 0.27 -10.42 -12.78
CA TYR A 28 -0.12 -9.16 -13.40
C TYR A 28 1.07 -8.20 -13.49
N VAL A 29 1.77 -7.95 -12.38
CA VAL A 29 2.90 -7.03 -12.34
C VAL A 29 4.04 -7.52 -13.23
N ASN A 30 4.40 -8.80 -13.15
CA ASN A 30 5.46 -9.38 -13.97
C ASN A 30 5.13 -9.35 -15.48
N SER A 31 3.86 -9.53 -15.86
CA SER A 31 3.44 -9.44 -17.27
C SER A 31 3.65 -8.07 -17.90
N LYS A 32 3.70 -7.01 -17.08
CA LYS A 32 3.99 -5.63 -17.53
C LYS A 32 5.49 -5.40 -17.83
N ASN A 33 6.35 -6.37 -17.53
CA ASN A 33 7.82 -6.28 -17.68
C ASN A 33 8.41 -4.99 -17.10
N PRO A 34 8.13 -4.65 -15.82
CA PRO A 34 8.62 -3.42 -15.22
C PRO A 34 10.14 -3.45 -15.06
N SER A 35 10.80 -2.34 -15.35
CA SER A 35 12.24 -2.17 -15.05
C SER A 35 12.49 -1.91 -13.56
N SER A 36 11.47 -1.47 -12.83
CA SER A 36 11.53 -1.22 -11.39
C SER A 36 10.14 -1.23 -10.75
N VAL A 37 10.03 -1.81 -9.56
CA VAL A 37 8.80 -1.87 -8.76
C VAL A 37 9.11 -1.42 -7.34
N LEU A 38 8.29 -0.52 -6.79
CA LEU A 38 8.36 -0.08 -5.41
C LEU A 38 7.19 -0.71 -4.62
N ASP A 39 7.49 -1.39 -3.53
CA ASP A 39 6.50 -1.88 -2.56
C ASP A 39 6.53 -0.99 -1.31
N VAL A 40 5.51 -0.15 -1.16
CA VAL A 40 5.39 0.83 -0.08
C VAL A 40 4.73 0.19 1.13
N GLY A 41 5.43 0.20 2.26
CA GLY A 41 4.99 -0.51 3.47
C GLY A 41 4.99 -2.01 3.24
N CYS A 42 6.12 -2.54 2.74
CA CYS A 42 6.25 -3.93 2.31
C CYS A 42 6.15 -4.95 3.46
N GLY A 43 6.15 -4.50 4.71
CA GLY A 43 6.11 -5.37 5.88
C GLY A 43 7.25 -6.39 5.85
N TYR A 44 6.92 -7.69 5.89
CA TYR A 44 7.89 -8.77 5.79
C TYR A 44 8.47 -8.99 4.38
N ASN A 45 8.24 -8.06 3.47
CA ASN A 45 8.80 -8.07 2.11
C ASN A 45 8.51 -9.37 1.32
N ARG A 46 7.27 -9.88 1.46
CA ARG A 46 6.85 -11.19 0.93
C ARG A 46 6.81 -11.28 -0.59
N LEU A 47 6.79 -10.13 -1.28
CA LEU A 47 6.81 -10.05 -2.74
C LEU A 47 8.23 -10.05 -3.31
N LYS A 48 9.26 -9.86 -2.47
CA LYS A 48 10.66 -9.93 -2.87
C LYS A 48 10.99 -11.30 -3.47
N GLY A 49 11.62 -11.29 -4.64
CA GLY A 49 11.94 -12.51 -5.38
C GLY A 49 10.77 -13.16 -6.13
N LYS A 50 9.54 -12.67 -5.94
CA LYS A 50 8.35 -13.09 -6.71
C LYS A 50 7.99 -12.07 -7.79
N ILE A 51 8.10 -10.79 -7.46
CA ILE A 51 7.98 -9.69 -8.44
C ILE A 51 9.38 -9.27 -8.87
N ASN A 52 9.57 -9.17 -10.17
CA ASN A 52 10.84 -8.78 -10.77
C ASN A 52 11.17 -7.31 -10.44
N ASN A 53 12.44 -7.05 -10.15
CA ASN A 53 12.98 -5.69 -9.92
C ASN A 53 12.29 -4.92 -8.78
N LEU A 54 11.79 -5.64 -7.77
CA LEU A 54 11.08 -5.07 -6.62
C LEU A 54 12.07 -4.60 -5.54
N ILE A 55 11.83 -3.39 -5.05
CA ILE A 55 12.40 -2.81 -3.83
C ILE A 55 11.26 -2.56 -2.85
N GLY A 56 11.35 -3.12 -1.65
CA GLY A 56 10.40 -2.90 -0.56
C GLY A 56 10.92 -1.86 0.43
N ILE A 57 10.08 -0.89 0.78
CA ILE A 57 10.34 0.08 1.84
C ILE A 57 9.34 -0.12 2.99
N ASP A 58 9.82 -0.01 4.23
CA ASP A 58 8.98 -0.06 5.42
C ASP A 58 9.69 0.63 6.59
N PRO A 59 9.03 1.52 7.36
CA PRO A 59 9.67 2.22 8.47
C PRO A 59 9.91 1.34 9.70
N PHE A 60 9.15 0.25 9.85
CA PHE A 60 9.10 -0.52 11.10
C PHE A 60 9.61 -1.96 10.97
N ASN A 61 9.78 -2.48 9.74
CA ASN A 61 10.15 -3.87 9.53
C ASN A 61 11.58 -4.01 8.98
N ASP A 62 12.39 -4.83 9.67
CA ASP A 62 13.79 -5.09 9.30
C ASP A 62 13.93 -5.99 8.05
N ALA A 63 12.84 -6.61 7.58
CA ALA A 63 12.82 -7.37 6.34
C ALA A 63 12.73 -6.49 5.07
N ALA A 64 12.44 -5.19 5.22
CA ALA A 64 12.44 -4.26 4.11
C ALA A 64 13.84 -4.14 3.47
N ASP A 65 13.89 -3.90 2.16
CA ASP A 65 15.18 -3.60 1.50
C ASP A 65 15.75 -2.27 2.00
N ILE A 66 14.86 -1.31 2.29
CA ILE A 66 15.24 -0.01 2.83
C ILE A 66 14.27 0.34 3.98
N LYS A 67 14.82 0.51 5.17
CA LYS A 67 14.06 0.89 6.36
C LYS A 67 13.82 2.39 6.37
N THR A 68 12.69 2.80 5.81
CA THR A 68 12.30 4.22 5.67
C THR A 68 10.79 4.36 5.51
N SER A 69 10.25 5.51 5.88
CA SER A 69 8.87 5.87 5.56
C SER A 69 8.77 6.39 4.12
N ILE A 70 7.55 6.42 3.57
CA ILE A 70 7.33 6.99 2.25
C ILE A 70 7.65 8.50 2.23
N GLU A 71 7.36 9.21 3.31
CA GLU A 71 7.57 10.65 3.43
C GLU A 71 9.06 11.03 3.34
N GLU A 72 9.93 10.18 3.86
CA GLU A 72 11.39 10.39 3.88
C GLU A 72 12.10 9.83 2.66
N TYR A 73 11.48 8.85 1.98
CA TYR A 73 12.11 8.12 0.88
C TYR A 73 12.34 9.03 -0.34
N LYS A 74 13.55 8.96 -0.89
CA LYS A 74 13.95 9.71 -2.09
C LYS A 74 14.55 8.77 -3.13
N SER A 75 13.97 8.77 -4.32
CA SER A 75 14.41 7.96 -5.45
C SER A 75 13.98 8.57 -6.77
N ALA A 76 14.57 8.11 -7.88
CA ALA A 76 13.98 8.26 -9.20
C ALA A 76 12.65 7.48 -9.26
N PRO A 77 11.70 7.87 -10.14
CA PRO A 77 10.42 7.19 -10.24
C PRO A 77 10.56 5.73 -10.70
N TYR A 78 9.81 4.84 -10.05
CA TYR A 78 9.64 3.44 -10.42
C TYR A 78 8.61 3.28 -11.55
N ASP A 79 8.67 2.19 -12.30
CA ASP A 79 7.63 1.89 -13.29
C ASP A 79 6.28 1.65 -12.62
N ILE A 80 6.29 0.85 -11.55
CA ILE A 80 5.08 0.47 -10.81
C ILE A 80 5.31 0.72 -9.31
N ALA A 81 4.31 1.27 -8.63
CA ALA A 81 4.25 1.32 -7.17
C ALA A 81 3.12 0.44 -6.64
N LEU A 82 3.37 -0.28 -5.56
CA LEU A 82 2.40 -1.09 -4.83
C LEU A 82 2.15 -0.46 -3.47
N CYS A 83 0.88 -0.27 -3.12
CA CYS A 83 0.41 0.26 -1.83
C CYS A 83 -0.68 -0.68 -1.29
N LEU A 84 -0.24 -1.83 -0.75
CA LEU A 84 -1.13 -2.93 -0.39
C LEU A 84 -1.44 -2.93 1.11
N GLY A 85 -2.23 -1.94 1.54
CA GLY A 85 -2.59 -1.75 2.94
C GLY A 85 -1.67 -0.81 3.71
N SER A 86 -0.72 -0.17 3.06
CA SER A 86 0.25 0.73 3.70
C SER A 86 -0.23 2.17 3.86
N ILE A 87 -0.98 2.70 2.89
CA ILE A 87 -1.53 4.06 2.93
C ILE A 87 -2.97 4.00 3.47
N ASN A 88 -3.08 3.65 4.74
CA ASN A 88 -4.35 3.44 5.44
C ASN A 88 -4.40 4.11 6.82
N PHE A 89 -3.29 4.70 7.28
CA PHE A 89 -3.15 5.07 8.69
C PHE A 89 -2.91 6.57 8.84
N GLY A 90 -3.62 7.17 9.79
CA GLY A 90 -3.56 8.58 10.09
C GLY A 90 -4.79 9.36 9.60
N ASP A 91 -4.74 10.67 9.79
CA ASP A 91 -5.75 11.61 9.35
C ASP A 91 -5.67 11.90 7.83
N GLU A 92 -6.62 12.67 7.32
CA GLU A 92 -6.67 13.04 5.91
C GLU A 92 -5.38 13.76 5.46
N LYS A 93 -4.84 14.64 6.29
CA LYS A 93 -3.61 15.37 5.97
C LYS A 93 -2.42 14.43 5.83
N THR A 94 -2.34 13.42 6.67
CA THR A 94 -1.29 12.38 6.59
C THR A 94 -1.40 11.61 5.28
N ILE A 95 -2.61 11.19 4.91
CA ILE A 95 -2.85 10.48 3.64
C ILE A 95 -2.51 11.37 2.44
N ASP A 96 -2.92 12.65 2.45
CA ASP A 96 -2.63 13.58 1.37
C ASP A 96 -1.12 13.80 1.18
N ASN A 97 -0.37 13.95 2.26
CA ASN A 97 1.09 14.05 2.22
C ASN A 97 1.74 12.78 1.64
N GLN A 98 1.24 11.60 2.03
CA GLN A 98 1.74 10.33 1.51
C GLN A 98 1.43 10.17 0.02
N ILE A 99 0.25 10.57 -0.43
CA ILE A 99 -0.13 10.55 -1.85
C ILE A 99 0.71 11.55 -2.66
N GLU A 100 0.89 12.78 -2.16
CA GLU A 100 1.75 13.78 -2.80
C GLU A 100 3.17 13.25 -2.97
N LYS A 101 3.71 12.62 -1.93
CA LYS A 101 5.03 12.01 -1.99
C LYS A 101 5.09 10.85 -2.95
N LEU A 102 4.10 9.95 -2.90
CA LEU A 102 3.99 8.82 -3.80
C LEU A 102 3.92 9.28 -5.28
N HIS A 103 3.21 10.38 -5.57
CA HIS A 103 3.12 10.95 -6.92
C HIS A 103 4.48 11.13 -7.59
N THR A 104 5.52 11.44 -6.82
CA THR A 104 6.89 11.63 -7.33
C THR A 104 7.66 10.32 -7.52
N LEU A 105 7.16 9.20 -7.01
CA LEU A 105 7.88 7.94 -6.92
C LEU A 105 7.48 6.89 -7.96
N TRP A 106 6.49 7.17 -8.83
CA TRP A 106 6.09 6.24 -9.87
C TRP A 106 5.77 6.95 -11.19
N ARG A 107 5.75 6.20 -12.32
CA ARG A 107 5.59 6.79 -13.66
C ARG A 107 4.65 6.06 -14.62
N ARG A 108 4.22 4.82 -14.34
CA ARG A 108 3.29 4.05 -15.19
C ARG A 108 2.03 3.66 -14.46
N GLU A 109 2.15 2.89 -13.39
CA GLU A 109 1.01 2.40 -12.61
C GLU A 109 1.27 2.51 -11.12
N ALA A 110 0.24 2.86 -10.35
CA ALA A 110 0.22 2.73 -8.89
C ALA A 110 -0.98 1.87 -8.50
N ILE A 111 -0.72 0.75 -7.83
CA ILE A 111 -1.70 -0.28 -7.48
C ILE A 111 -2.00 -0.21 -6.00
N PHE A 112 -3.26 -0.05 -5.66
CA PHE A 112 -3.70 0.13 -4.29
C PHE A 112 -4.65 -0.99 -3.83
N ARG A 113 -4.50 -1.38 -2.58
CA ARG A 113 -5.52 -2.01 -1.75
C ARG A 113 -5.65 -1.23 -0.47
N VAL A 114 -6.82 -0.66 -0.23
CA VAL A 114 -7.09 0.19 0.92
C VAL A 114 -8.35 -0.26 1.65
N ASN A 115 -8.39 0.01 2.94
CA ASN A 115 -9.54 -0.32 3.78
C ASN A 115 -10.47 0.89 3.92
N PRO A 116 -11.78 0.69 4.00
CA PRO A 116 -12.73 1.79 4.19
C PRO A 116 -12.77 2.33 5.63
N GLY A 117 -11.72 2.05 6.43
CA GLY A 117 -11.60 2.53 7.81
C GLY A 117 -12.49 1.81 8.83
N ILE A 118 -13.02 0.64 8.49
CA ILE A 118 -13.70 -0.21 9.47
C ILE A 118 -12.62 -1.00 10.21
N PRO A 119 -12.28 -0.63 11.46
CA PRO A 119 -11.26 -1.35 12.19
C PRO A 119 -11.76 -2.74 12.54
N HIS A 120 -10.87 -3.73 12.50
CA HIS A 120 -11.13 -4.99 13.17
C HIS A 120 -11.40 -4.72 14.65
N ALA A 121 -12.36 -5.38 15.23
CA ALA A 121 -12.77 -5.16 16.61
C ALA A 121 -11.56 -5.16 17.57
N GLY A 122 -11.30 -4.01 18.21
CA GLY A 122 -10.23 -3.80 19.17
C GLY A 122 -8.92 -3.22 18.61
N TRP A 123 -8.76 -3.04 17.30
CA TRP A 123 -7.54 -2.47 16.72
C TRP A 123 -7.57 -0.95 16.60
N ASP A 124 -8.76 -0.37 16.52
CA ASP A 124 -9.02 1.08 16.52
C ASP A 124 -8.50 1.80 17.77
N ALA A 125 -8.35 1.07 18.89
CA ALA A 125 -7.76 1.63 20.11
C ALA A 125 -6.26 1.94 20.01
N PHE A 126 -5.56 1.40 18.99
CA PHE A 126 -4.09 1.47 18.89
C PHE A 126 -3.58 2.31 17.75
N ILE A 127 -4.39 2.57 16.72
CA ILE A 127 -3.96 3.28 15.53
C ILE A 127 -5.15 3.97 14.86
N GLU A 128 -4.94 5.15 14.31
CA GLU A 128 -5.93 5.86 13.53
C GLU A 128 -5.98 5.29 12.11
N TRP A 129 -7.18 4.86 11.69
CA TRP A 129 -7.46 4.34 10.36
C TRP A 129 -8.11 5.41 9.50
N TYR A 130 -7.56 5.65 8.33
CA TYR A 130 -8.20 6.52 7.35
C TYR A 130 -9.37 5.81 6.68
N GLN A 131 -10.49 6.53 6.58
CA GLN A 131 -11.70 5.98 5.95
C GLN A 131 -11.69 6.24 4.44
N TRP A 132 -11.10 5.31 3.70
CA TRP A 132 -11.12 5.35 2.25
C TRP A 132 -12.53 5.17 1.72
N GLY A 133 -12.89 5.99 0.70
CA GLY A 133 -14.12 5.87 -0.07
C GLY A 133 -13.89 6.18 -1.54
N PRO A 134 -14.86 5.83 -2.42
CA PRO A 134 -14.76 6.11 -3.85
C PRO A 134 -14.53 7.60 -4.15
N GLU A 135 -15.15 8.50 -3.40
CA GLU A 135 -14.99 9.96 -3.56
C GLU A 135 -13.53 10.39 -3.43
N LYS A 136 -12.82 9.89 -2.43
CA LYS A 136 -11.39 10.18 -2.24
C LYS A 136 -10.56 9.62 -3.38
N ILE A 137 -10.88 8.40 -3.85
CA ILE A 137 -10.17 7.76 -4.96
C ILE A 137 -10.34 8.57 -6.24
N TYR A 138 -11.54 9.01 -6.56
CA TYR A 138 -11.79 9.88 -7.73
C TYR A 138 -11.14 11.25 -7.59
N SER A 139 -11.21 11.88 -6.40
CA SER A 139 -10.62 13.20 -6.19
C SER A 139 -9.11 13.21 -6.38
N ILE A 140 -8.41 12.15 -5.96
CA ILE A 140 -6.97 11.99 -6.19
C ILE A 140 -6.68 11.83 -7.69
N ALA A 141 -7.46 11.01 -8.40
CA ALA A 141 -7.30 10.84 -9.84
C ALA A 141 -7.46 12.17 -10.58
N GLU A 142 -8.46 12.97 -10.22
CA GLU A 142 -8.70 14.30 -10.80
C GLU A 142 -7.58 15.29 -10.46
N GLN A 143 -7.19 15.36 -9.17
CA GLN A 143 -6.15 16.27 -8.68
C GLN A 143 -4.81 16.10 -9.40
N TYR A 144 -4.41 14.86 -9.65
CA TYR A 144 -3.13 14.53 -10.26
C TYR A 144 -3.22 14.17 -11.74
N ASN A 145 -4.41 14.27 -12.33
CA ASN A 145 -4.69 13.88 -13.73
C ASN A 145 -4.28 12.43 -14.03
N TYR A 146 -4.65 11.51 -13.13
CA TYR A 146 -4.44 10.08 -13.33
C TYR A 146 -5.58 9.44 -14.11
N GLY A 147 -5.25 8.46 -14.95
CA GLY A 147 -6.23 7.46 -15.37
C GLY A 147 -6.59 6.55 -14.17
N LEU A 148 -7.86 6.17 -14.08
CA LEU A 148 -8.34 5.17 -13.13
C LEU A 148 -8.82 3.95 -13.92
N GLU A 149 -7.94 2.96 -14.11
CA GLU A 149 -8.23 1.81 -14.97
C GLU A 149 -9.08 0.76 -14.28
N CYS A 150 -8.97 0.66 -12.97
CA CYS A 150 -9.72 -0.31 -12.19
C CYS A 150 -10.12 0.31 -10.85
N LEU A 151 -11.38 0.15 -10.50
CA LEU A 151 -11.88 0.36 -9.15
C LEU A 151 -12.89 -0.73 -8.86
N LYS A 152 -12.59 -1.60 -7.91
CA LYS A 152 -13.47 -2.69 -7.50
C LYS A 152 -13.46 -2.89 -6.00
N ILE A 153 -14.54 -3.47 -5.50
CA ILE A 153 -14.65 -3.95 -4.13
C ILE A 153 -14.10 -5.38 -4.09
N GLU A 154 -13.18 -5.63 -3.18
CA GLU A 154 -12.71 -6.96 -2.83
C GLU A 154 -13.12 -7.28 -1.39
N TYR A 155 -13.21 -8.56 -1.08
CA TYR A 155 -13.42 -9.02 0.28
C TYR A 155 -12.23 -9.87 0.73
N THR A 156 -11.77 -9.67 1.97
CA THR A 156 -10.82 -10.57 2.60
C THR A 156 -11.49 -11.92 2.89
N LYS A 157 -10.73 -12.90 3.35
CA LYS A 157 -11.30 -14.17 3.86
C LYS A 157 -12.23 -13.98 5.05
N GLU A 158 -11.92 -13.01 5.89
CA GLU A 158 -12.72 -12.60 7.03
C GLU A 158 -13.97 -11.78 6.62
N LYS A 159 -14.18 -11.60 5.30
CA LYS A 159 -15.25 -10.80 4.69
C LYS A 159 -15.15 -9.30 4.93
N ASP A 160 -13.98 -8.80 5.29
CA ASP A 160 -13.73 -7.37 5.36
C ASP A 160 -13.67 -6.76 3.97
N LEU A 161 -14.30 -5.62 3.80
CA LEU A 161 -14.32 -4.89 2.54
C LEU A 161 -12.97 -4.19 2.32
N ARG A 162 -12.50 -4.23 1.08
CA ARG A 162 -11.37 -3.43 0.59
C ARG A 162 -11.69 -2.83 -0.76
N TYR A 163 -11.12 -1.64 -1.02
CA TYR A 163 -11.06 -1.09 -2.36
C TYR A 163 -9.75 -1.50 -3.02
N PHE A 164 -9.86 -2.04 -4.22
CA PHE A 164 -8.74 -2.28 -5.12
C PHE A 164 -8.86 -1.31 -6.30
N PHE A 165 -7.80 -0.56 -6.60
CA PHE A 165 -7.78 0.32 -7.75
C PHE A 165 -6.36 0.52 -8.30
N ILE A 166 -6.29 0.94 -9.57
CA ILE A 166 -5.05 1.20 -10.30
C ILE A 166 -5.12 2.60 -10.89
N TYR A 167 -4.16 3.43 -10.51
CA TYR A 167 -3.90 4.70 -11.17
C TYR A 167 -2.86 4.53 -12.26
N THR A 168 -3.01 5.27 -13.36
CA THR A 168 -2.05 5.32 -14.49
C THR A 168 -1.64 6.76 -14.81
N LYS A 169 -0.41 6.93 -15.28
CA LYS A 169 0.14 8.18 -15.83
C LYS A 169 0.37 8.08 -17.32
#